data_17b41c3a389b903af943706de5efd908
#
_entry.id   17b41c3a389b903af943706de5efd908
#
_cell.length_a   1.000
_cell.length_b   1.000
_cell.length_c   1.000
_cell.angle_alpha   90.00
_cell.angle_beta   90.00
_cell.angle_gamma   90.00
#
_symmetry.space_group_name_H-M   'P 1'
#
loop_
_entity.id
_entity.type
_entity.pdbx_description
1 polymer ?
#
loop_
_entity_poly.entity_id
_entity_poly.type
_entity_poly.pdbx_seq_one_letter_code
_entity_poly.pdbx_strand_id
1 'polypeptide(L)'
;MTLTGDALPGIVTGRSTRPSPAPPHEARDLQRTFRLLLATVWLMDAALQLQPFMFTKGANGFTGMLQGNAHGNPSWIARTITWNASVVSHQPVLTGSLFAGVQFVIAFGIAWRRTCRPALALSIAWAVLVWWFGEGLGGILNGTATPLGGGPGAVLFYAVLAVLLWPSRGPNAPFVAARTVGPKTARAIWAAVWLVLALLTLTGRGRSARALHDIVVKTSTGQPGWLLRIDRLSEAVLLHDGTTLAIVFASFCIVVAVCVYFPTTVTQVVLVVAMTVVAVIWVAVQNVGGDLAGGATDPNSGLPVLLLALAYWPLVPARSSAPVVRSGVLT
;
A
#
# COMPACT_ATOMS: atom_id res chain seq x y z
N MET A 1 -86.20 -20.85 -24.10
CA MET A 1 -85.62 -20.94 -22.78
C MET A 1 -84.08 -20.75 -23.03
N THR A 2 -83.67 -19.52 -22.97
CA THR A 2 -82.33 -19.07 -23.30
C THR A 2 -81.50 -18.95 -22.03
N LEU A 3 -80.39 -19.66 -21.96
CA LEU A 3 -79.46 -19.58 -20.87
C LEU A 3 -78.28 -18.65 -21.33
N THR A 4 -78.17 -17.49 -20.68
CA THR A 4 -77.10 -16.52 -20.78
C THR A 4 -75.91 -17.04 -20.02
N GLY A 5 -74.73 -17.11 -20.72
CA GLY A 5 -73.50 -17.48 -20.12
C GLY A 5 -72.75 -16.22 -19.56
N ASP A 6 -72.47 -16.26 -18.25
CA ASP A 6 -71.67 -15.24 -17.58
C ASP A 6 -70.21 -15.36 -17.92
N ALA A 7 -69.66 -14.29 -18.43
CA ALA A 7 -68.18 -14.11 -18.68
C ALA A 7 -67.50 -13.84 -17.36
N LEU A 8 -66.45 -14.64 -17.05
CA LEU A 8 -65.55 -14.44 -15.90
C LEU A 8 -64.61 -13.24 -16.16
N PRO A 9 -64.38 -12.37 -15.17
CA PRO A 9 -63.46 -11.25 -15.33
C PRO A 9 -62.00 -11.72 -15.39
N GLY A 10 -61.29 -11.25 -16.40
CA GLY A 10 -59.89 -11.58 -16.63
C GLY A 10 -58.94 -11.15 -15.49
N ILE A 11 -58.13 -12.10 -15.03
CA ILE A 11 -57.06 -11.88 -14.08
C ILE A 11 -55.97 -11.07 -14.78
N VAL A 12 -55.90 -9.76 -14.46
CA VAL A 12 -54.76 -8.90 -14.87
C VAL A 12 -53.58 -9.32 -14.02
N THR A 13 -52.70 -10.12 -14.57
CA THR A 13 -51.40 -10.42 -13.98
C THR A 13 -50.55 -9.16 -13.95
N GLY A 14 -50.60 -8.46 -12.81
CA GLY A 14 -49.73 -7.32 -12.54
C GLY A 14 -48.27 -7.75 -12.67
N ARG A 15 -47.60 -7.27 -13.71
CA ARG A 15 -46.18 -7.42 -13.91
C ARG A 15 -45.46 -6.72 -12.75
N SER A 16 -44.99 -7.50 -11.77
CA SER A 16 -44.16 -7.02 -10.69
C SER A 16 -42.88 -6.45 -11.30
N THR A 17 -42.80 -5.12 -11.41
CA THR A 17 -41.58 -4.42 -11.72
C THR A 17 -40.66 -4.53 -10.51
N ARG A 18 -39.77 -5.55 -10.48
CA ARG A 18 -38.68 -5.58 -9.54
C ARG A 18 -37.91 -4.27 -9.69
N PRO A 19 -37.66 -3.53 -8.62
CA PRO A 19 -36.78 -2.37 -8.69
C PRO A 19 -35.43 -2.82 -9.24
N SER A 20 -35.00 -2.18 -10.30
CA SER A 20 -33.67 -2.41 -10.90
C SER A 20 -32.60 -2.19 -9.84
N PRO A 21 -31.65 -3.10 -9.64
CA PRO A 21 -30.54 -2.87 -8.70
C PRO A 21 -29.83 -1.57 -9.10
N ALA A 22 -29.51 -0.74 -8.11
CA ALA A 22 -28.81 0.53 -8.31
C ALA A 22 -27.58 0.33 -9.23
N PRO A 23 -27.28 1.28 -10.12
CA PRO A 23 -26.30 1.09 -11.17
C PRO A 23 -24.91 0.84 -10.59
N PRO A 24 -24.12 -0.06 -11.20
CA PRO A 24 -22.77 -0.45 -10.72
C PRO A 24 -21.69 0.65 -10.91
N HIS A 25 -22.09 1.92 -11.10
CA HIS A 25 -21.20 3.02 -11.37
C HIS A 25 -20.36 3.43 -10.18
N GLU A 26 -20.92 3.65 -9.00
CA GLU A 26 -20.19 4.09 -7.81
C GLU A 26 -19.10 3.09 -7.37
N ALA A 27 -19.40 1.80 -7.46
CA ALA A 27 -18.44 0.77 -7.11
C ALA A 27 -17.22 0.74 -8.05
N ARG A 28 -17.42 0.97 -9.35
CA ARG A 28 -16.33 1.05 -10.34
C ARG A 28 -15.47 2.30 -10.15
N ASP A 29 -16.08 3.41 -9.76
CA ASP A 29 -15.36 4.65 -9.55
C ASP A 29 -14.40 4.58 -8.38
N LEU A 30 -14.79 3.95 -7.26
CA LEU A 30 -13.93 3.83 -6.09
C LEU A 30 -12.66 2.99 -6.37
N GLN A 31 -12.77 1.83 -7.04
CA GLN A 31 -11.58 1.06 -7.42
C GLN A 31 -10.67 1.81 -8.39
N ARG A 32 -11.27 2.64 -9.27
CA ARG A 32 -10.52 3.53 -10.14
C ARG A 32 -9.78 4.60 -9.35
N THR A 33 -10.43 5.20 -8.35
CA THR A 33 -9.80 6.19 -7.46
C THR A 33 -8.55 5.61 -6.81
N PHE A 34 -8.62 4.39 -6.27
CA PHE A 34 -7.45 3.73 -5.68
C PHE A 34 -6.34 3.46 -6.70
N ARG A 35 -6.68 3.10 -7.94
CA ARG A 35 -5.68 2.98 -9.02
C ARG A 35 -5.03 4.31 -9.36
N LEU A 36 -5.79 5.39 -9.37
CA LEU A 36 -5.24 6.73 -9.59
C LEU A 36 -4.34 7.15 -8.43
N LEU A 37 -4.70 6.84 -7.18
CA LEU A 37 -3.82 7.07 -6.04
C LEU A 37 -2.51 6.27 -6.16
N LEU A 38 -2.58 4.99 -6.55
CA LEU A 38 -1.36 4.20 -6.81
C LEU A 38 -0.54 4.78 -7.97
N ALA A 39 -1.20 5.26 -9.03
CA ALA A 39 -0.53 5.95 -10.13
C ALA A 39 0.16 7.25 -9.68
N THR A 40 -0.46 7.99 -8.75
CA THR A 40 0.14 9.21 -8.16
C THR A 40 1.40 8.86 -7.35
N VAL A 41 1.38 7.76 -6.59
CA VAL A 41 2.58 7.32 -5.85
C VAL A 41 3.71 6.97 -6.83
N TRP A 42 3.43 6.20 -7.89
CA TRP A 42 4.42 5.94 -8.94
C TRP A 42 4.91 7.20 -9.65
N LEU A 43 4.05 8.21 -9.80
CA LEU A 43 4.43 9.49 -10.39
C LEU A 43 5.36 10.27 -9.45
N MET A 44 5.15 10.20 -8.12
CA MET A 44 6.07 10.74 -7.13
C MET A 44 7.45 10.08 -7.23
N ASP A 45 7.50 8.75 -7.24
CA ASP A 45 8.75 8.01 -7.40
C ASP A 45 9.49 8.42 -8.68
N ALA A 46 8.77 8.52 -9.80
CA ALA A 46 9.34 8.98 -11.07
C ALA A 46 9.93 10.39 -10.97
N ALA A 47 9.26 11.29 -10.25
CA ALA A 47 9.77 12.64 -10.01
C ALA A 47 11.00 12.63 -9.09
N LEU A 48 10.99 11.82 -8.03
CA LEU A 48 12.14 11.65 -7.13
C LEU A 48 13.35 11.04 -7.86
N GLN A 49 13.16 10.17 -8.84
CA GLN A 49 14.24 9.64 -9.67
C GLN A 49 14.92 10.70 -10.55
N LEU A 50 14.33 11.89 -10.73
CA LEU A 50 14.93 12.99 -11.49
C LEU A 50 15.74 13.97 -10.61
N GLN A 51 15.88 13.69 -9.31
CA GLN A 51 16.68 14.52 -8.41
C GLN A 51 18.18 14.42 -8.76
N PRO A 52 18.97 15.47 -8.52
CA PRO A 52 20.41 15.47 -8.77
C PRO A 52 21.15 14.30 -8.12
N PHE A 53 20.72 13.89 -6.91
CA PHE A 53 21.27 12.75 -6.18
C PHE A 53 21.28 11.46 -7.02
N MET A 54 20.23 11.19 -7.80
CA MET A 54 20.09 9.97 -8.61
C MET A 54 21.12 9.87 -9.73
N PHE A 55 21.73 10.98 -10.11
CA PHE A 55 22.75 11.05 -11.16
C PHE A 55 24.18 11.11 -10.61
N THR A 56 24.36 11.00 -9.28
CA THR A 56 25.67 11.12 -8.63
C THR A 56 26.35 9.77 -8.41
N LYS A 57 27.66 9.76 -8.60
CA LYS A 57 28.54 8.61 -8.37
C LYS A 57 29.23 8.73 -7.01
N GLY A 58 29.78 7.60 -6.55
CA GLY A 58 30.60 7.56 -5.33
C GLY A 58 29.81 7.27 -4.06
N ALA A 59 30.53 7.25 -2.93
CA ALA A 59 29.98 6.80 -1.64
C ALA A 59 28.78 7.61 -1.15
N ASN A 60 28.75 8.91 -1.45
CA ASN A 60 27.68 9.82 -1.02
C ASN A 60 26.60 10.04 -2.10
N GLY A 61 26.63 9.28 -3.19
CA GLY A 61 25.68 9.35 -4.28
C GLY A 61 24.79 8.11 -4.35
N PHE A 62 23.90 8.10 -5.33
CA PHE A 62 22.98 7.00 -5.56
C PHE A 62 23.68 5.64 -5.73
N THR A 63 24.82 5.61 -6.46
CA THR A 63 25.58 4.37 -6.63
C THR A 63 26.17 3.85 -5.33
N GLY A 64 26.60 4.72 -4.43
CA GLY A 64 27.06 4.36 -3.08
C GLY A 64 25.94 3.85 -2.20
N MET A 65 24.74 4.43 -2.30
CA MET A 65 23.55 3.92 -1.63
C MET A 65 23.22 2.49 -2.09
N LEU A 66 23.21 2.24 -3.40
CA LEU A 66 23.00 0.89 -3.94
C LEU A 66 24.04 -0.11 -3.42
N GLN A 67 25.33 0.25 -3.42
CA GLN A 67 26.40 -0.58 -2.87
C GLN A 67 26.20 -0.85 -1.37
N GLY A 68 25.74 0.17 -0.63
CA GLY A 68 25.41 0.06 0.80
C GLY A 68 24.36 -1.01 1.07
N ASN A 69 23.36 -1.16 0.21
CA ASN A 69 22.32 -2.15 0.33
C ASN A 69 22.80 -3.60 0.10
N ALA A 70 24.01 -3.80 -0.43
CA ALA A 70 24.64 -5.12 -0.54
C ALA A 70 25.22 -5.62 0.79
N HIS A 71 25.55 -4.72 1.73
CA HIS A 71 26.25 -5.09 2.96
C HIS A 71 25.42 -6.02 3.86
N GLY A 72 26.08 -7.06 4.37
CA GLY A 72 25.47 -8.02 5.27
C GLY A 72 24.53 -9.02 4.60
N ASN A 73 24.23 -8.86 3.32
CA ASN A 73 23.46 -9.83 2.56
C ASN A 73 24.30 -11.08 2.21
N PRO A 74 23.68 -12.26 2.01
CA PRO A 74 24.35 -13.43 1.47
C PRO A 74 25.06 -13.12 0.15
N SER A 75 26.21 -13.77 -0.10
CA SER A 75 27.10 -13.44 -1.23
C SER A 75 26.41 -13.46 -2.60
N TRP A 76 25.43 -14.33 -2.80
CA TRP A 76 24.68 -14.42 -4.06
C TRP A 76 23.76 -13.21 -4.29
N ILE A 77 23.15 -12.63 -3.24
CA ILE A 77 22.40 -11.38 -3.32
C ILE A 77 23.34 -10.19 -3.44
N ALA A 78 24.36 -10.12 -2.58
CA ALA A 78 25.30 -9.02 -2.60
C ALA A 78 25.94 -8.84 -3.99
N ARG A 79 26.27 -9.92 -4.69
CA ARG A 79 26.80 -9.89 -6.07
C ARG A 79 25.81 -9.27 -7.07
N THR A 80 24.52 -9.59 -6.97
CA THR A 80 23.51 -9.01 -7.90
C THR A 80 23.32 -7.53 -7.65
N ILE A 81 23.33 -7.09 -6.40
CA ILE A 81 23.22 -5.67 -6.03
C ILE A 81 24.46 -4.89 -6.47
N THR A 82 25.65 -5.41 -6.20
CA THR A 82 26.91 -4.75 -6.61
C THR A 82 27.07 -4.71 -8.12
N TRP A 83 26.61 -5.75 -8.83
CA TRP A 83 26.53 -5.75 -10.29
C TRP A 83 25.61 -4.62 -10.78
N ASN A 84 24.39 -4.50 -10.23
CA ASN A 84 23.47 -3.40 -10.57
C ASN A 84 24.10 -2.03 -10.28
N ALA A 85 24.69 -1.83 -9.12
CA ALA A 85 25.39 -0.59 -8.78
C ALA A 85 26.52 -0.27 -9.76
N SER A 86 27.25 -1.29 -10.23
CA SER A 86 28.28 -1.15 -11.27
C SER A 86 27.66 -0.69 -12.60
N VAL A 87 26.58 -1.30 -13.06
CA VAL A 87 25.87 -0.90 -14.29
C VAL A 87 25.42 0.57 -14.20
N VAL A 88 24.77 0.94 -13.09
CA VAL A 88 24.32 2.32 -12.85
C VAL A 88 25.49 3.30 -12.82
N SER A 89 26.64 2.91 -12.23
CA SER A 89 27.80 3.79 -12.12
C SER A 89 28.47 4.11 -13.46
N HIS A 90 28.33 3.24 -14.47
CA HIS A 90 28.90 3.51 -15.80
C HIS A 90 28.19 4.68 -16.49
N GLN A 91 26.86 4.70 -16.48
CA GLN A 91 26.04 5.72 -17.12
C GLN A 91 24.87 6.16 -16.22
N PRO A 92 25.12 6.90 -15.12
CA PRO A 92 24.08 7.21 -14.14
C PRO A 92 22.97 8.08 -14.72
N VAL A 93 23.29 8.97 -15.67
CA VAL A 93 22.26 9.80 -16.33
C VAL A 93 21.32 8.95 -17.18
N LEU A 94 21.87 8.04 -17.98
CA LEU A 94 21.04 7.16 -18.80
C LEU A 94 20.21 6.22 -17.94
N THR A 95 20.82 5.54 -16.97
CA THR A 95 20.13 4.57 -16.12
C THR A 95 19.09 5.23 -15.21
N GLY A 96 19.41 6.38 -14.58
CA GLY A 96 18.46 7.15 -13.78
C GLY A 96 17.28 7.65 -14.61
N SER A 97 17.53 8.15 -15.83
CA SER A 97 16.45 8.57 -16.75
C SER A 97 15.58 7.39 -17.20
N LEU A 98 16.17 6.22 -17.45
CA LEU A 98 15.41 5.01 -17.77
C LEU A 98 14.54 4.56 -16.60
N PHE A 99 15.05 4.60 -15.38
CA PHE A 99 14.27 4.25 -14.18
C PHE A 99 13.09 5.20 -14.00
N ALA A 100 13.31 6.52 -14.10
CA ALA A 100 12.23 7.49 -14.10
C ALA A 100 11.23 7.23 -15.24
N GLY A 101 11.72 6.95 -16.46
CA GLY A 101 10.88 6.65 -17.62
C GLY A 101 9.97 5.44 -17.41
N VAL A 102 10.49 4.34 -16.84
CA VAL A 102 9.66 3.15 -16.51
C VAL A 102 8.58 3.51 -15.48
N GLN A 103 8.91 4.26 -14.44
CA GLN A 103 7.95 4.67 -13.41
C GLN A 103 6.89 5.62 -13.97
N PHE A 104 7.24 6.55 -14.89
CA PHE A 104 6.27 7.36 -15.63
C PHE A 104 5.33 6.49 -16.48
N VAL A 105 5.87 5.51 -17.21
CA VAL A 105 5.07 4.58 -18.02
C VAL A 105 4.09 3.79 -17.14
N ILE A 106 4.53 3.33 -15.96
CA ILE A 106 3.66 2.66 -14.99
C ILE A 106 2.56 3.61 -14.53
N ALA A 107 2.90 4.81 -14.08
CA ALA A 107 1.96 5.79 -13.55
C ALA A 107 0.87 6.16 -14.57
N PHE A 108 1.26 6.62 -15.75
CA PHE A 108 0.33 6.99 -16.82
C PHE A 108 -0.44 5.77 -17.36
N GLY A 109 0.23 4.61 -17.44
CA GLY A 109 -0.39 3.38 -17.88
C GLY A 109 -1.49 2.89 -16.93
N ILE A 110 -1.31 3.02 -15.60
CA ILE A 110 -2.35 2.71 -14.61
C ILE A 110 -3.51 3.71 -14.71
N ALA A 111 -3.21 4.99 -14.91
CA ALA A 111 -4.22 6.04 -15.02
C ALA A 111 -5.11 5.88 -16.27
N TRP A 112 -4.57 5.35 -17.35
CA TRP A 112 -5.32 5.15 -18.58
C TRP A 112 -6.04 3.78 -18.60
N ARG A 113 -7.36 3.80 -18.79
CA ARG A 113 -8.22 2.59 -18.72
C ARG A 113 -7.78 1.45 -19.65
N ARG A 114 -7.28 1.76 -20.85
CA ARG A 114 -6.89 0.76 -21.85
C ARG A 114 -5.60 0.03 -21.50
N THR A 115 -4.66 0.72 -20.88
CA THR A 115 -3.32 0.22 -20.52
C THR A 115 -3.19 -0.20 -19.08
N CYS A 116 -4.26 -0.04 -18.26
CA CYS A 116 -4.23 -0.28 -16.83
C CYS A 116 -3.75 -1.71 -16.46
N ARG A 117 -4.18 -2.75 -17.17
CA ARG A 117 -3.77 -4.14 -16.86
C ARG A 117 -2.27 -4.38 -17.13
N PRO A 118 -1.73 -4.10 -18.33
CA PRO A 118 -0.30 -4.27 -18.57
C PRO A 118 0.55 -3.35 -17.69
N ALA A 119 0.08 -2.13 -17.34
CA ALA A 119 0.79 -1.24 -16.43
C ALA A 119 0.83 -1.77 -14.99
N LEU A 120 -0.24 -2.38 -14.48
CA LEU A 120 -0.22 -3.05 -13.18
C LEU A 120 0.69 -4.29 -13.18
N ALA A 121 0.75 -5.05 -14.29
CA ALA A 121 1.71 -6.15 -14.41
C ALA A 121 3.15 -5.62 -14.42
N LEU A 122 3.42 -4.55 -15.15
CA LEU A 122 4.72 -3.87 -15.14
C LEU A 122 5.06 -3.32 -13.76
N SER A 123 4.08 -2.74 -13.04
CA SER A 123 4.24 -2.28 -11.65
C SER A 123 4.72 -3.41 -10.73
N ILE A 124 4.11 -4.59 -10.82
CA ILE A 124 4.51 -5.76 -10.02
C ILE A 124 5.95 -6.19 -10.38
N ALA A 125 6.22 -6.33 -11.68
CA ALA A 125 7.55 -6.76 -12.14
C ALA A 125 8.65 -5.75 -11.74
N TRP A 126 8.39 -4.45 -11.93
CA TRP A 126 9.31 -3.39 -11.56
C TRP A 126 9.53 -3.32 -10.04
N ALA A 127 8.46 -3.43 -9.24
CA ALA A 127 8.56 -3.48 -7.79
C ALA A 127 9.45 -4.63 -7.31
N VAL A 128 9.33 -5.83 -7.89
CA VAL A 128 10.18 -6.98 -7.56
C VAL A 128 11.64 -6.72 -7.95
N LEU A 129 11.88 -6.12 -9.11
CA LEU A 129 13.24 -5.77 -9.55
C LEU A 129 13.89 -4.73 -8.63
N VAL A 130 13.17 -3.66 -8.29
CA VAL A 130 13.67 -2.62 -7.37
C VAL A 130 13.93 -3.23 -5.99
N TRP A 131 13.01 -4.04 -5.48
CA TRP A 131 13.17 -4.70 -4.20
C TRP A 131 14.42 -5.58 -4.12
N TRP A 132 14.68 -6.34 -5.20
CA TRP A 132 15.86 -7.20 -5.27
C TRP A 132 17.16 -6.41 -5.48
N PHE A 133 17.24 -5.65 -6.58
CA PHE A 133 18.48 -5.01 -7.03
C PHE A 133 18.75 -3.66 -6.39
N GLY A 134 17.71 -2.95 -5.98
CA GLY A 134 17.79 -1.62 -5.36
C GLY A 134 17.81 -1.68 -3.84
N GLU A 135 16.86 -2.37 -3.23
CA GLU A 135 16.64 -2.36 -1.78
C GLU A 135 17.31 -3.55 -1.04
N GLY A 136 17.97 -4.47 -1.75
CA GLY A 136 18.62 -5.62 -1.12
C GLY A 136 17.65 -6.52 -0.36
N LEU A 137 16.46 -6.78 -0.95
CA LEU A 137 15.36 -7.52 -0.34
C LEU A 137 14.86 -6.85 0.96
N GLY A 138 14.94 -5.52 1.03
CA GLY A 138 14.46 -4.73 2.17
C GLY A 138 15.15 -5.07 3.50
N GLY A 139 16.36 -5.63 3.46
CA GLY A 139 17.11 -5.99 4.65
C GLY A 139 16.65 -7.28 5.36
N ILE A 140 15.80 -8.10 4.73
CA ILE A 140 15.31 -9.35 5.34
C ILE A 140 16.44 -10.33 5.56
N LEU A 141 17.27 -10.55 4.54
CA LEU A 141 18.30 -11.60 4.59
C LEU A 141 19.53 -11.20 5.41
N ASN A 142 19.80 -9.91 5.57
CA ASN A 142 20.87 -9.43 6.45
C ASN A 142 20.41 -9.13 7.89
N GLY A 143 19.11 -9.33 8.17
CA GLY A 143 18.52 -9.16 9.49
C GLY A 143 18.35 -7.70 9.93
N THR A 144 18.38 -6.73 9.01
CA THR A 144 18.18 -5.29 9.32
C THR A 144 16.78 -4.79 9.03
N ALA A 145 15.93 -5.61 8.39
CA ALA A 145 14.55 -5.23 8.09
C ALA A 145 13.78 -4.86 9.36
N THR A 146 13.24 -3.64 9.39
CA THR A 146 12.31 -3.21 10.44
C THR A 146 11.22 -2.33 9.82
N PRO A 147 9.95 -2.62 10.10
CA PRO A 147 8.84 -1.79 9.60
C PRO A 147 8.89 -0.35 10.08
N LEU A 148 9.46 -0.09 11.24
CA LEU A 148 9.66 1.27 11.76
C LEU A 148 10.57 2.09 10.85
N GLY A 149 11.55 1.46 10.18
CA GLY A 149 12.41 2.09 9.18
C GLY A 149 11.97 1.93 7.73
N GLY A 150 10.78 1.34 7.49
CA GLY A 150 10.25 1.13 6.14
C GLY A 150 10.42 -0.28 5.57
N GLY A 151 11.11 -1.21 6.29
CA GLY A 151 11.21 -2.61 5.87
C GLY A 151 9.85 -3.32 5.85
N PRO A 152 9.64 -4.27 4.99
CA PRO A 152 10.59 -4.91 4.06
C PRO A 152 10.78 -4.20 2.70
N GLY A 153 10.42 -2.93 2.57
CA GLY A 153 10.55 -2.12 1.37
C GLY A 153 9.20 -1.61 0.86
N ALA A 154 9.16 -0.32 0.49
CA ALA A 154 7.95 0.35 0.03
C ALA A 154 7.35 -0.30 -1.22
N VAL A 155 8.19 -0.70 -2.15
CA VAL A 155 7.79 -1.25 -3.45
C VAL A 155 7.04 -2.57 -3.35
N LEU A 156 7.22 -3.36 -2.28
CA LEU A 156 6.41 -4.56 -2.04
C LEU A 156 4.94 -4.24 -1.83
N PHE A 157 4.64 -3.14 -1.13
CA PHE A 157 3.25 -2.68 -0.95
C PHE A 157 2.66 -2.22 -2.28
N TYR A 158 3.46 -1.65 -3.20
CA TYR A 158 3.00 -1.32 -4.55
C TYR A 158 2.61 -2.58 -5.33
N ALA A 159 3.41 -3.65 -5.23
CA ALA A 159 3.06 -4.93 -5.84
C ALA A 159 1.78 -5.53 -5.26
N VAL A 160 1.62 -5.52 -3.93
CA VAL A 160 0.39 -5.97 -3.26
C VAL A 160 -0.81 -5.14 -3.71
N LEU A 161 -0.70 -3.81 -3.72
CA LEU A 161 -1.74 -2.91 -4.20
C LEU A 161 -2.07 -3.16 -5.67
N ALA A 162 -1.09 -3.38 -6.54
CA ALA A 162 -1.32 -3.68 -7.95
C ALA A 162 -2.13 -4.97 -8.14
N VAL A 163 -1.88 -6.00 -7.33
CA VAL A 163 -2.68 -7.23 -7.32
C VAL A 163 -4.10 -6.97 -6.84
N LEU A 164 -4.28 -6.29 -5.71
CA LEU A 164 -5.58 -6.03 -5.10
C LEU A 164 -6.45 -5.07 -5.92
N LEU A 165 -5.82 -4.17 -6.67
CA LEU A 165 -6.49 -3.17 -7.50
C LEU A 165 -6.63 -3.60 -8.97
N TRP A 166 -6.27 -4.85 -9.30
CA TRP A 166 -6.42 -5.37 -10.65
C TRP A 166 -7.85 -5.21 -11.15
N PRO A 167 -8.09 -4.75 -12.40
CA PRO A 167 -9.42 -4.55 -12.94
C PRO A 167 -10.26 -5.83 -12.93
N SER A 168 -11.28 -5.87 -12.10
CA SER A 168 -12.20 -7.00 -11.92
C SER A 168 -13.65 -6.57 -12.14
N ARG A 169 -14.55 -7.55 -12.29
CA ARG A 169 -15.97 -7.32 -12.53
C ARG A 169 -16.85 -7.59 -11.30
N GLY A 170 -16.27 -7.87 -10.13
CA GLY A 170 -17.00 -8.16 -8.91
C GLY A 170 -17.48 -6.89 -8.19
N PRO A 171 -18.76 -6.45 -8.36
CA PRO A 171 -19.22 -5.19 -7.77
C PRO A 171 -19.54 -5.29 -6.26
N ASN A 172 -19.91 -6.46 -5.77
CA ASN A 172 -20.41 -6.65 -4.41
C ASN A 172 -19.33 -7.24 -3.49
N ALA A 173 -18.41 -6.38 -3.04
CA ALA A 173 -17.39 -6.78 -2.08
C ALA A 173 -17.45 -5.91 -0.83
N PRO A 174 -17.12 -6.44 0.36
CA PRO A 174 -17.17 -5.70 1.61
C PRO A 174 -16.17 -4.54 1.69
N PHE A 175 -15.14 -4.56 0.88
CA PHE A 175 -14.10 -3.51 0.76
C PHE A 175 -13.42 -3.61 -0.62
N VAL A 176 -12.72 -2.55 -1.04
CA VAL A 176 -12.15 -2.43 -2.40
C VAL A 176 -11.16 -3.55 -2.71
N ALA A 177 -10.26 -3.90 -1.78
CA ALA A 177 -9.27 -4.95 -1.95
C ALA A 177 -9.88 -6.34 -2.26
N ALA A 178 -11.11 -6.60 -1.79
CA ALA A 178 -11.79 -7.88 -2.01
C ALA A 178 -12.39 -8.02 -3.41
N ARG A 179 -12.49 -6.94 -4.19
CA ARG A 179 -13.15 -6.97 -5.51
C ARG A 179 -12.41 -7.84 -6.53
N THR A 180 -11.10 -7.92 -6.40
CA THR A 180 -10.25 -8.66 -7.34
C THR A 180 -10.08 -10.11 -6.92
N VAL A 181 -9.66 -10.33 -5.70
CA VAL A 181 -9.22 -11.65 -5.20
C VAL A 181 -10.27 -12.34 -4.35
N GLY A 182 -11.40 -11.69 -4.09
CA GLY A 182 -12.44 -12.16 -3.19
C GLY A 182 -12.15 -11.89 -1.71
N PRO A 183 -13.18 -11.91 -0.84
CA PRO A 183 -13.05 -11.47 0.54
C PRO A 183 -12.16 -12.36 1.40
N LYS A 184 -12.17 -13.67 1.18
CA LYS A 184 -11.32 -14.62 1.94
C LYS A 184 -9.84 -14.39 1.65
N THR A 185 -9.49 -14.35 0.37
CA THR A 185 -8.09 -14.14 -0.08
C THR A 185 -7.59 -12.75 0.32
N ALA A 186 -8.42 -11.71 0.16
CA ALA A 186 -8.03 -10.37 0.58
C ALA A 186 -7.75 -10.29 2.08
N ARG A 187 -8.61 -10.89 2.93
CA ARG A 187 -8.35 -10.96 4.38
C ARG A 187 -7.08 -11.73 4.71
N ALA A 188 -6.80 -12.82 4.00
CA ALA A 188 -5.56 -13.57 4.18
C ALA A 188 -4.32 -12.74 3.79
N ILE A 189 -4.37 -11.99 2.68
CA ILE A 189 -3.30 -11.06 2.27
C ILE A 189 -3.08 -9.99 3.35
N TRP A 190 -4.16 -9.39 3.85
CA TRP A 190 -4.07 -8.39 4.94
C TRP A 190 -3.39 -8.97 6.18
N ALA A 191 -3.88 -10.11 6.66
CA ALA A 191 -3.32 -10.77 7.83
C ALA A 191 -1.84 -11.14 7.61
N ALA A 192 -1.50 -11.69 6.44
CA ALA A 192 -0.12 -12.04 6.11
C ALA A 192 0.81 -10.82 6.12
N VAL A 193 0.39 -9.70 5.52
CA VAL A 193 1.16 -8.45 5.52
C VAL A 193 1.46 -8.02 6.96
N TRP A 194 0.43 -7.86 7.79
CA TRP A 194 0.63 -7.35 9.15
C TRP A 194 1.36 -8.34 10.07
N LEU A 195 1.17 -9.65 9.89
CA LEU A 195 1.94 -10.66 10.63
C LEU A 195 3.41 -10.68 10.21
N VAL A 196 3.72 -10.48 8.93
CA VAL A 196 5.11 -10.30 8.46
C VAL A 196 5.72 -9.04 9.08
N LEU A 197 4.99 -7.91 9.13
CA LEU A 197 5.48 -6.71 9.81
C LEU A 197 5.74 -6.96 11.30
N ALA A 198 4.84 -7.67 12.00
CA ALA A 198 5.06 -8.06 13.40
C ALA A 198 6.32 -8.93 13.55
N LEU A 199 6.48 -9.94 12.69
CA LEU A 199 7.63 -10.84 12.71
C LEU A 199 8.94 -10.09 12.47
N LEU A 200 9.01 -9.24 11.44
CA LEU A 200 10.19 -8.43 11.14
C LEU A 200 10.54 -7.46 12.27
N THR A 201 9.54 -6.94 12.98
CA THR A 201 9.78 -6.09 14.16
C THR A 201 10.39 -6.87 15.32
N LEU A 202 9.99 -8.12 15.52
CA LEU A 202 10.48 -8.98 16.62
C LEU A 202 11.77 -9.71 16.30
N THR A 203 12.11 -9.87 15.03
CA THR A 203 13.30 -10.59 14.55
C THR A 203 14.38 -9.61 14.07
N GLY A 204 15.62 -10.05 14.04
CA GLY A 204 16.72 -9.28 13.51
C GLY A 204 17.25 -8.17 14.42
N ARG A 205 18.18 -7.42 13.86
CA ARG A 205 18.91 -6.34 14.57
C ARG A 205 18.06 -5.08 14.75
N GLY A 206 17.08 -4.86 13.86
CA GLY A 206 16.24 -3.67 13.84
C GLY A 206 15.31 -3.49 15.05
N ARG A 207 15.24 -4.47 15.98
CA ARG A 207 14.48 -4.34 17.22
C ARG A 207 15.24 -3.65 18.36
N SER A 208 16.54 -3.46 18.24
CA SER A 208 17.33 -2.83 19.29
C SER A 208 17.12 -1.33 19.31
N ALA A 209 17.06 -0.74 20.51
CA ALA A 209 16.89 0.70 20.70
C ALA A 209 17.94 1.50 19.89
N ARG A 210 19.20 1.06 19.91
CA ARG A 210 20.28 1.70 19.15
C ARG A 210 20.04 1.65 17.65
N ALA A 211 19.63 0.50 17.10
CA ALA A 211 19.38 0.38 15.66
C ALA A 211 18.19 1.26 15.21
N LEU A 212 17.16 1.37 16.02
CA LEU A 212 16.02 2.24 15.75
C LEU A 212 16.41 3.74 15.83
N HIS A 213 17.19 4.13 16.82
CA HIS A 213 17.79 5.45 16.92
C HIS A 213 18.64 5.79 15.67
N ASP A 214 19.53 4.88 15.26
CA ASP A 214 20.42 5.08 14.12
C ASP A 214 19.66 5.26 12.79
N ILE A 215 18.44 4.69 12.66
CA ILE A 215 17.57 4.92 11.51
C ILE A 215 17.17 6.39 11.43
N VAL A 216 16.70 6.99 12.54
CA VAL A 216 16.27 8.40 12.56
C VAL A 216 17.49 9.31 12.31
N VAL A 217 18.61 9.08 12.98
CA VAL A 217 19.84 9.85 12.77
C VAL A 217 20.28 9.83 11.31
N LYS A 218 20.23 8.65 10.66
CA LYS A 218 20.59 8.52 9.25
C LYS A 218 19.66 9.29 8.32
N THR A 219 18.35 9.30 8.61
CA THR A 219 17.34 9.95 7.77
C THR A 219 17.16 11.44 8.09
N SER A 220 17.68 11.94 9.21
CA SER A 220 17.58 13.35 9.61
C SER A 220 18.46 14.29 8.81
N THR A 221 19.51 13.77 8.15
CA THR A 221 20.46 14.58 7.39
C THR A 221 19.79 15.32 6.23
N GLY A 222 19.90 16.65 6.20
CA GLY A 222 19.32 17.49 5.15
C GLY A 222 17.84 17.82 5.34
N GLN A 223 17.21 17.39 6.42
CA GLN A 223 15.80 17.65 6.68
C GLN A 223 15.52 19.10 7.09
N PRO A 224 14.30 19.62 6.83
CA PRO A 224 13.87 20.95 7.29
C PRO A 224 13.87 21.06 8.81
N GLY A 225 14.10 22.28 9.33
CA GLY A 225 14.25 22.52 10.76
C GLY A 225 13.06 22.10 11.65
N TRP A 226 11.84 22.10 11.13
CA TRP A 226 10.66 21.62 11.86
C TRP A 226 10.69 20.09 12.03
N LEU A 227 11.14 19.36 11.02
CA LEU A 227 11.25 17.91 11.06
C LEU A 227 12.41 17.48 11.95
N LEU A 228 13.54 18.19 11.92
CA LEU A 228 14.67 17.97 12.84
C LEU A 228 14.29 18.13 14.32
N ARG A 229 13.24 18.89 14.65
CA ARG A 229 12.74 18.95 16.03
C ARG A 229 12.01 17.66 16.42
N ILE A 230 11.24 17.09 15.48
CA ILE A 230 10.57 15.80 15.65
C ILE A 230 11.62 14.70 15.76
N ASP A 231 12.65 14.71 14.90
CA ASP A 231 13.74 13.72 14.92
C ASP A 231 14.41 13.66 16.30
N ARG A 232 14.79 14.79 16.86
CA ARG A 232 15.41 14.84 18.20
C ARG A 232 14.58 14.21 19.29
N LEU A 233 13.26 14.40 19.23
CA LEU A 233 12.34 13.75 20.17
C LEU A 233 12.28 12.24 19.90
N SER A 234 12.20 11.83 18.63
CA SER A 234 12.17 10.43 18.24
C SER A 234 13.46 9.71 18.60
N GLU A 235 14.62 10.33 18.36
CA GLU A 235 15.94 9.82 18.75
C GLU A 235 16.02 9.54 20.25
N ALA A 236 15.61 10.50 21.09
CA ALA A 236 15.63 10.36 22.54
C ALA A 236 14.71 9.23 23.02
N VAL A 237 13.48 9.17 22.49
CA VAL A 237 12.49 8.14 22.84
C VAL A 237 12.95 6.76 22.37
N LEU A 238 13.44 6.64 21.14
CA LEU A 238 13.89 5.36 20.58
C LEU A 238 15.14 4.84 21.27
N LEU A 239 16.07 5.70 21.68
CA LEU A 239 17.26 5.30 22.39
C LEU A 239 16.93 4.74 23.78
N HIS A 240 15.93 5.34 24.47
CA HIS A 240 15.53 4.92 25.80
C HIS A 240 14.57 3.73 25.78
N ASP A 241 13.50 3.81 24.98
CA ASP A 241 12.37 2.87 25.02
C ASP A 241 12.21 2.03 23.73
N GLY A 242 13.16 2.12 22.77
CA GLY A 242 13.00 1.56 21.45
C GLY A 242 12.66 0.07 21.43
N THR A 243 13.23 -0.75 22.32
CA THR A 243 12.91 -2.18 22.39
C THR A 243 11.46 -2.41 22.86
N THR A 244 11.00 -1.64 23.87
CA THR A 244 9.63 -1.70 24.36
C THR A 244 8.65 -1.27 23.25
N LEU A 245 8.97 -0.17 22.57
CA LEU A 245 8.16 0.32 21.45
C LEU A 245 8.09 -0.69 20.30
N ALA A 246 9.17 -1.40 19.99
CA ALA A 246 9.17 -2.46 19.02
C ALA A 246 8.21 -3.60 19.41
N ILE A 247 8.22 -4.03 20.67
CA ILE A 247 7.30 -5.07 21.18
C ILE A 247 5.85 -4.58 21.13
N VAL A 248 5.58 -3.35 21.55
CA VAL A 248 4.25 -2.74 21.49
C VAL A 248 3.77 -2.65 20.05
N PHE A 249 4.63 -2.20 19.13
CA PHE A 249 4.30 -2.10 17.72
C PHE A 249 4.06 -3.48 17.08
N ALA A 250 4.84 -4.50 17.41
CA ALA A 250 4.59 -5.86 16.93
C ALA A 250 3.25 -6.41 17.43
N SER A 251 2.93 -6.18 18.71
CA SER A 251 1.63 -6.58 19.29
C SER A 251 0.48 -5.84 18.59
N PHE A 252 0.66 -4.56 18.32
CA PHE A 252 -0.28 -3.76 17.56
C PHE A 252 -0.48 -4.32 16.13
N CYS A 253 0.59 -4.69 15.43
CA CYS A 253 0.48 -5.32 14.10
C CYS A 253 -0.35 -6.61 14.14
N ILE A 254 -0.23 -7.44 15.20
CA ILE A 254 -1.03 -8.65 15.36
C ILE A 254 -2.53 -8.29 15.52
N VAL A 255 -2.85 -7.28 16.31
CA VAL A 255 -4.23 -6.80 16.46
C VAL A 255 -4.79 -6.31 15.13
N VAL A 256 -4.00 -5.53 14.37
CA VAL A 256 -4.39 -5.05 13.04
C VAL A 256 -4.55 -6.19 12.05
N ALA A 257 -3.72 -7.24 12.11
CA ALA A 257 -3.82 -8.40 11.23
C ALA A 257 -5.18 -9.09 11.31
N VAL A 258 -5.78 -9.15 12.50
CA VAL A 258 -7.05 -9.84 12.73
C VAL A 258 -8.28 -8.95 12.63
N CYS A 259 -8.12 -7.61 12.59
CA CYS A 259 -9.24 -6.66 12.66
C CYS A 259 -10.28 -6.85 11.54
N VAL A 260 -9.85 -7.26 10.35
CA VAL A 260 -10.73 -7.45 9.17
C VAL A 260 -11.69 -8.64 9.27
N TYR A 261 -11.57 -9.43 10.33
CA TYR A 261 -12.47 -10.54 10.65
C TYR A 261 -13.56 -10.15 11.65
N PHE A 262 -13.49 -8.96 12.23
CA PHE A 262 -14.43 -8.44 13.21
C PHE A 262 -15.57 -7.63 12.56
N PRO A 263 -16.62 -7.24 13.33
CA PRO A 263 -17.68 -6.37 12.84
C PRO A 263 -17.15 -5.04 12.30
N THR A 264 -17.91 -4.47 11.36
CA THR A 264 -17.53 -3.25 10.62
C THR A 264 -17.03 -2.11 11.52
N THR A 265 -17.73 -1.84 12.65
CA THR A 265 -17.36 -0.76 13.56
C THR A 265 -15.96 -0.99 14.19
N VAL A 266 -15.70 -2.22 14.64
CA VAL A 266 -14.40 -2.59 15.21
C VAL A 266 -13.31 -2.46 14.15
N THR A 267 -13.56 -2.99 12.95
CA THR A 267 -12.64 -2.86 11.82
C THR A 267 -12.33 -1.39 11.52
N GLN A 268 -13.33 -0.52 11.45
CA GLN A 268 -13.15 0.90 11.19
C GLN A 268 -12.29 1.58 12.26
N VAL A 269 -12.58 1.34 13.54
CA VAL A 269 -11.80 1.92 14.64
C VAL A 269 -10.34 1.48 14.57
N VAL A 270 -10.09 0.17 14.40
CA VAL A 270 -8.71 -0.34 14.32
C VAL A 270 -7.99 0.18 13.08
N LEU A 271 -8.67 0.31 11.93
CA LEU A 271 -8.07 0.89 10.72
C LEU A 271 -7.72 2.38 10.91
N VAL A 272 -8.57 3.17 11.59
CA VAL A 272 -8.25 4.57 11.91
C VAL A 272 -7.01 4.64 12.79
N VAL A 273 -6.96 3.84 13.87
CA VAL A 273 -5.79 3.77 14.74
C VAL A 273 -4.55 3.32 13.96
N ALA A 274 -4.69 2.30 13.09
CA ALA A 274 -3.59 1.82 12.27
C ALA A 274 -3.05 2.90 11.33
N MET A 275 -3.93 3.62 10.64
CA MET A 275 -3.53 4.73 9.77
C MET A 275 -2.85 5.85 10.55
N THR A 276 -3.34 6.19 11.75
CA THR A 276 -2.73 7.20 12.60
C THR A 276 -1.33 6.78 13.04
N VAL A 277 -1.16 5.54 13.53
CA VAL A 277 0.16 5.02 13.94
C VAL A 277 1.13 4.98 12.77
N VAL A 278 0.69 4.49 11.61
CA VAL A 278 1.52 4.48 10.38
C VAL A 278 1.92 5.89 9.96
N ALA A 279 0.99 6.85 9.99
CA ALA A 279 1.29 8.25 9.66
C ALA A 279 2.30 8.86 10.63
N VAL A 280 2.16 8.59 11.94
CA VAL A 280 3.13 9.06 12.95
C VAL A 280 4.52 8.45 12.70
N ILE A 281 4.61 7.14 12.45
CA ILE A 281 5.88 6.48 12.15
C ILE A 281 6.48 7.05 10.86
N TRP A 282 5.67 7.26 9.83
CA TRP A 282 6.11 7.80 8.56
C TRP A 282 6.73 9.19 8.70
N VAL A 283 6.12 10.06 9.52
CA VAL A 283 6.65 11.41 9.77
C VAL A 283 7.83 11.37 10.75
N ALA A 284 7.68 10.67 11.89
CA ALA A 284 8.57 10.81 13.03
C ALA A 284 9.78 9.84 13.02
N VAL A 285 9.75 8.79 12.21
CA VAL A 285 10.84 7.78 12.14
C VAL A 285 11.36 7.64 10.72
N GLN A 286 10.46 7.66 9.71
CA GLN A 286 10.84 7.51 8.31
C GLN A 286 11.08 8.88 7.61
N ASN A 287 10.92 10.00 8.32
CA ASN A 287 11.16 11.35 7.80
C ASN A 287 10.46 11.63 6.47
N VAL A 288 9.17 11.21 6.37
CA VAL A 288 8.37 11.35 5.14
C VAL A 288 9.09 10.70 3.93
N GLY A 289 9.82 9.60 4.17
CA GLY A 289 10.62 8.93 3.13
C GLY A 289 11.96 9.59 2.81
N GLY A 290 12.30 10.70 3.44
CA GLY A 290 13.47 11.50 3.07
C GLY A 290 13.23 12.46 1.90
N ASP A 291 11.98 12.57 1.42
CA ASP A 291 11.60 13.36 0.25
C ASP A 291 12.02 14.84 0.35
N LEU A 292 12.03 15.37 1.58
CA LEU A 292 12.34 16.77 1.84
C LEU A 292 13.85 17.04 1.93
N ALA A 293 14.68 15.99 2.00
CA ALA A 293 16.13 16.09 2.06
C ALA A 293 16.82 16.01 0.67
N GLY A 294 16.07 15.70 -0.39
CA GLY A 294 16.59 15.66 -1.76
C GLY A 294 17.41 14.40 -2.11
N GLY A 295 17.31 13.33 -1.32
CA GLY A 295 18.02 12.05 -1.53
C GLY A 295 17.12 10.83 -1.52
N ALA A 296 15.81 11.00 -1.49
CA ALA A 296 14.84 9.91 -1.48
C ALA A 296 14.65 9.27 -2.86
N THR A 297 14.38 7.97 -2.86
CA THR A 297 14.03 7.20 -4.07
C THR A 297 12.53 7.01 -4.22
N ASP A 298 11.82 7.06 -3.09
CA ASP A 298 10.38 6.83 -2.93
C ASP A 298 9.93 7.40 -1.58
N PRO A 299 8.61 7.61 -1.34
CA PRO A 299 8.09 8.16 -0.09
C PRO A 299 8.13 7.17 1.09
N ASN A 300 8.90 6.09 0.98
CA ASN A 300 8.99 5.00 1.94
C ASN A 300 7.65 4.26 2.14
N SER A 301 7.59 3.33 3.10
CA SER A 301 6.45 2.42 3.28
C SER A 301 5.19 3.08 3.84
N GLY A 302 5.28 4.23 4.49
CA GLY A 302 4.13 4.87 5.15
C GLY A 302 2.97 5.14 4.20
N LEU A 303 3.22 5.83 3.10
CA LEU A 303 2.17 6.19 2.14
C LEU A 303 1.49 4.97 1.48
N PRO A 304 2.19 3.96 0.95
CA PRO A 304 1.54 2.78 0.39
C PRO A 304 0.82 1.92 1.43
N VAL A 305 1.28 1.86 2.69
CA VAL A 305 0.56 1.17 3.76
C VAL A 305 -0.74 1.90 4.13
N LEU A 306 -0.74 3.25 4.15
CA LEU A 306 -1.97 4.03 4.32
C LEU A 306 -2.97 3.75 3.19
N LEU A 307 -2.50 3.73 1.94
CA LEU A 307 -3.34 3.40 0.79
C LEU A 307 -3.87 1.96 0.87
N LEU A 308 -3.05 1.02 1.34
CA LEU A 308 -3.47 -0.34 1.59
C LEU A 308 -4.57 -0.40 2.65
N ALA A 309 -4.41 0.27 3.80
CA ALA A 309 -5.41 0.32 4.85
C ALA A 309 -6.74 0.89 4.37
N LEU A 310 -6.71 1.97 3.59
CA LEU A 310 -7.90 2.55 2.95
C LEU A 310 -8.58 1.57 1.98
N ALA A 311 -7.83 0.73 1.24
CA ALA A 311 -8.39 -0.27 0.35
C ALA A 311 -9.16 -1.38 1.10
N TYR A 312 -8.91 -1.55 2.40
CA TYR A 312 -9.64 -2.45 3.30
C TYR A 312 -10.74 -1.75 4.10
N TRP A 313 -10.96 -0.46 3.88
CA TRP A 313 -12.05 0.25 4.52
C TRP A 313 -13.40 -0.40 4.19
N PRO A 314 -14.23 -0.76 5.21
CA PRO A 314 -15.52 -1.40 4.98
C PRO A 314 -16.47 -0.50 4.18
N LEU A 315 -17.00 -1.05 3.09
CA LEU A 315 -18.01 -0.38 2.29
C LEU A 315 -19.39 -0.66 2.92
N VAL A 316 -20.18 0.40 3.10
CA VAL A 316 -21.56 0.26 3.55
C VAL A 316 -22.34 -0.49 2.47
N PRO A 317 -23.01 -1.62 2.78
CA PRO A 317 -23.87 -2.25 1.81
C PRO A 317 -24.94 -1.23 1.36
N ALA A 318 -25.16 -1.10 0.05
CA ALA A 318 -26.31 -0.34 -0.44
C ALA A 318 -27.54 -0.92 0.27
N ARG A 319 -28.24 -0.10 1.04
CA ARG A 319 -29.50 -0.52 1.70
C ARG A 319 -30.40 -1.04 0.60
N SER A 320 -30.72 -2.34 0.61
CA SER A 320 -31.82 -2.86 -0.16
C SER A 320 -33.04 -2.11 0.36
N SER A 321 -33.61 -1.22 -0.44
CA SER A 321 -34.90 -0.63 -0.15
C SER A 321 -35.86 -1.83 0.00
N ALA A 322 -36.20 -2.12 1.24
CA ALA A 322 -37.24 -3.12 1.52
C ALA A 322 -38.48 -2.69 0.75
N PRO A 323 -39.16 -3.62 0.05
CA PRO A 323 -40.38 -3.28 -0.63
C PRO A 323 -41.36 -2.74 0.42
N VAL A 324 -41.81 -1.50 0.21
CA VAL A 324 -42.92 -0.95 1.00
C VAL A 324 -44.11 -1.84 0.73
N VAL A 325 -44.44 -2.72 1.69
CA VAL A 325 -45.69 -3.46 1.71
C VAL A 325 -46.76 -2.41 1.94
N ARG A 326 -47.38 -1.93 0.86
CA ARG A 326 -48.65 -1.20 0.97
C ARG A 326 -49.66 -2.22 1.44
N SER A 327 -49.95 -2.18 2.74
CA SER A 327 -51.14 -2.79 3.29
C SER A 327 -52.33 -2.07 2.62
N GLY A 328 -52.96 -2.76 1.63
CA GLY A 328 -54.25 -2.34 1.08
C GLY A 328 -55.26 -2.42 2.20
N VAL A 329 -55.73 -1.25 2.64
CA VAL A 329 -56.96 -1.18 3.47
C VAL A 329 -58.09 -1.57 2.56
N LEU A 330 -58.66 -2.74 2.82
CA LEU A 330 -59.98 -3.13 2.30
C LEU A 330 -61.04 -2.38 3.11
N THR A 331 -61.73 -1.46 2.50
CA THR A 331 -63.05 -0.93 2.92
C THR A 331 -64.11 -1.48 2.00
#